data_619c316b2d67a9db7e1134af583892eb
#
_entry.id   619c316b2d67a9db7e1134af583892eb
#
_cell.length_a   1.000
_cell.length_b   1.000
_cell.length_c   1.000
_cell.angle_alpha   90.00
_cell.angle_beta   90.00
_cell.angle_gamma   90.00
#
_symmetry.space_group_name_H-M   'P 1'
#
loop_
_entity.id
_entity.type
_entity.pdbx_description
1 polymer ?
#
loop_
_entity_poly.entity_id
_entity_poly.type
_entity_poly.pdbx_seq_one_letter_code
_entity_poly.pdbx_strand_id
1 'polypeptide(L)'
;AMTIRVTTPSTSSGGGITNAQFTYINHGDAYAPGWRRDYNTKNQQPAFALGQTGSTVGNDKAVGWNWNSGVYNADIGGASTLILHFNMNTGSCPAVQFRVNYRNGGIFYRSARDGYGFEADWSEFYTTTRKPSAGDVGAYTQAECNS
;
A
#
# COMPACT_ATOMS: atom_id res chain seq x y z
N ALA A 1 -14.09 33.53 -10.46
CA ALA A 1 -13.06 32.52 -10.17
C ALA A 1 -11.66 33.09 -10.36
N MET A 2 -10.73 32.72 -9.53
CA MET A 2 -9.36 33.16 -9.62
C MET A 2 -8.43 31.95 -9.67
N THR A 3 -7.49 31.99 -10.64
CA THR A 3 -6.47 30.96 -10.78
C THR A 3 -5.11 31.62 -10.81
N ILE A 4 -4.19 31.15 -9.96
CA ILE A 4 -2.82 31.65 -9.91
C ILE A 4 -1.90 30.46 -10.18
N ARG A 5 -0.92 30.64 -11.07
CA ARG A 5 0.13 29.66 -11.32
C ARG A 5 1.48 30.25 -11.00
N VAL A 6 2.29 29.49 -10.30
CA VAL A 6 3.63 29.87 -9.89
C VAL A 6 4.61 28.79 -10.30
N THR A 7 5.71 29.20 -10.92
CA THR A 7 6.82 28.30 -11.27
C THR A 7 8.03 28.70 -10.47
N THR A 8 8.64 27.74 -9.77
CA THR A 8 9.86 28.00 -9.01
C THR A 8 11.08 27.97 -9.96
N PRO A 9 12.15 28.72 -9.64
CA PRO A 9 13.33 28.80 -10.51
C PRO A 9 14.11 27.49 -10.53
N SER A 10 15.07 27.40 -11.46
CA SER A 10 15.96 26.26 -11.58
C SER A 10 16.89 26.09 -10.38
N THR A 11 17.10 27.14 -9.60
CA THR A 11 17.83 27.09 -8.35
C THR A 11 16.95 27.63 -7.25
N SER A 12 16.90 26.92 -6.12
CA SER A 12 16.14 27.35 -4.96
C SER A 12 17.05 28.06 -3.96
N SER A 13 16.70 29.29 -3.64
CA SER A 13 17.27 29.97 -2.48
C SER A 13 16.30 29.81 -1.31
N GLY A 14 16.76 29.29 -0.20
CA GLY A 14 15.93 29.12 0.97
C GLY A 14 15.29 27.75 1.15
N GLY A 15 15.77 26.73 0.45
CA GLY A 15 15.36 25.34 0.67
C GLY A 15 14.07 24.91 0.02
N GLY A 16 13.55 25.68 -0.92
CA GLY A 16 12.34 25.30 -1.67
C GLY A 16 12.60 24.27 -2.77
N ILE A 17 11.55 23.84 -3.42
CA ILE A 17 11.61 22.87 -4.51
C ILE A 17 11.91 23.61 -5.80
N THR A 18 12.91 23.14 -6.58
CA THR A 18 13.26 23.73 -7.86
C THR A 18 12.41 23.15 -9.00
N ASN A 19 12.19 23.95 -10.05
CA ASN A 19 11.47 23.56 -11.25
C ASN A 19 10.08 22.97 -10.99
N ALA A 20 9.41 23.42 -9.95
CA ALA A 20 8.08 23.00 -9.58
C ALA A 20 7.04 24.00 -10.04
N GLN A 21 5.85 23.51 -10.35
CA GLN A 21 4.69 24.32 -10.66
C GLN A 21 3.62 24.15 -9.60
N PHE A 22 2.99 25.24 -9.20
CA PHE A 22 1.93 25.27 -8.22
C PHE A 22 0.74 26.00 -8.79
N THR A 23 -0.44 25.51 -8.52
CA THR A 23 -1.70 26.13 -8.93
C THR A 23 -2.54 26.41 -7.71
N TYR A 24 -3.08 27.64 -7.65
CA TYR A 24 -4.08 28.03 -6.66
C TYR A 24 -5.37 28.34 -7.39
N ILE A 25 -6.46 27.76 -6.92
CA ILE A 25 -7.80 27.98 -7.47
C ILE A 25 -8.72 28.44 -6.34
N ASN A 26 -9.48 29.51 -6.60
CA ASN A 26 -10.51 30.01 -5.72
C ASN A 26 -11.74 30.37 -6.54
N HIS A 27 -12.85 29.69 -6.29
CA HIS A 27 -14.12 29.93 -6.93
C HIS A 27 -15.12 30.68 -6.05
N GLY A 28 -14.65 31.27 -4.94
CA GLY A 28 -15.49 31.95 -3.98
C GLY A 28 -15.78 31.10 -2.75
N ASP A 29 -16.91 31.32 -2.14
CA ASP A 29 -17.17 30.84 -0.76
C ASP A 29 -17.22 29.32 -0.60
N ALA A 30 -17.55 28.60 -1.64
CA ALA A 30 -17.79 27.17 -1.55
C ALA A 30 -16.64 26.30 -2.08
N TYR A 31 -15.67 26.89 -2.74
CA TYR A 31 -14.58 26.15 -3.36
C TYR A 31 -13.25 26.91 -3.24
N ALA A 32 -12.45 26.55 -2.28
CA ALA A 32 -11.14 27.12 -2.04
C ALA A 32 -10.16 26.01 -1.64
N PRO A 33 -9.74 25.15 -2.58
CA PRO A 33 -8.88 24.01 -2.25
C PRO A 33 -7.45 24.41 -1.85
N GLY A 34 -7.08 25.68 -2.03
CA GLY A 34 -5.75 26.16 -1.73
C GLY A 34 -4.74 25.85 -2.82
N TRP A 35 -3.46 25.86 -2.44
CA TRP A 35 -2.36 25.57 -3.34
C TRP A 35 -2.21 24.07 -3.53
N ARG A 36 -1.93 23.67 -4.79
CA ARG A 36 -1.53 22.31 -5.12
C ARG A 36 -0.27 22.34 -5.97
N ARG A 37 0.55 21.30 -5.87
CA ARG A 37 1.70 21.11 -6.73
C ARG A 37 1.28 20.33 -7.96
N ASP A 38 1.66 20.83 -9.15
CA ASP A 38 1.43 20.13 -10.41
C ASP A 38 2.63 19.26 -10.71
N TYR A 39 2.39 18.01 -11.09
CA TYR A 39 3.45 17.08 -11.49
C TYR A 39 3.57 17.09 -13.02
N ASN A 40 4.79 16.91 -13.50
CA ASN A 40 5.11 16.89 -14.94
C ASN A 40 6.27 15.92 -15.19
N THR A 41 6.74 15.80 -16.45
CA THR A 41 7.80 14.85 -16.83
C THR A 41 9.14 15.11 -16.15
N LYS A 42 9.39 16.34 -15.69
CA LYS A 42 10.63 16.70 -14.96
C LYS A 42 10.43 16.73 -13.46
N ASN A 43 9.21 16.72 -12.99
CA ASN A 43 8.86 16.81 -11.58
C ASN A 43 7.73 15.83 -11.31
N GLN A 44 8.05 14.56 -11.39
CA GLN A 44 7.07 13.47 -11.26
C GLN A 44 6.86 13.09 -9.80
N GLN A 45 5.66 12.66 -9.51
CA GLN A 45 5.41 11.97 -8.27
C GLN A 45 6.25 10.69 -8.26
N PRO A 46 7.00 10.40 -7.19
CA PRO A 46 7.78 9.17 -7.13
C PRO A 46 6.92 7.94 -7.38
N ALA A 47 7.48 6.95 -8.06
CA ALA A 47 6.82 5.68 -8.24
C ALA A 47 6.52 5.08 -6.85
N PHE A 48 5.33 4.54 -6.66
CA PHE A 48 4.90 4.09 -5.34
C PHE A 48 4.96 5.17 -4.26
N ALA A 49 4.91 6.43 -4.64
CA ALA A 49 4.67 7.52 -3.69
C ALA A 49 3.34 7.36 -2.94
N LEU A 50 2.73 6.34 -3.26
CA LEU A 50 1.71 5.69 -2.49
C LEU A 50 2.13 5.55 -1.05
N GLY A 51 3.44 5.46 -0.90
CA GLY A 51 4.04 4.92 0.25
C GLY A 51 3.66 5.63 1.48
N GLN A 52 3.40 6.49 1.74
CA GLN A 52 3.01 7.02 3.03
C GLN A 52 1.55 7.41 3.05
N THR A 53 0.78 6.75 2.32
CA THR A 53 -0.64 6.83 2.55
C THR A 53 -1.02 6.24 3.89
N GLY A 54 -0.04 5.67 4.51
CA GLY A 54 -0.01 4.90 5.71
C GLY A 54 -0.77 5.37 6.90
N SER A 55 -2.05 5.43 6.77
CA SER A 55 -2.89 5.39 7.96
C SER A 55 -2.63 4.07 8.65
N THR A 56 -2.31 4.13 9.92
CA THR A 56 -2.29 2.94 10.75
C THR A 56 -3.71 2.40 10.85
N VAL A 57 -3.88 1.14 10.52
CA VAL A 57 -5.16 0.46 10.65
C VAL A 57 -5.11 -0.51 11.81
N GLY A 58 -6.20 -0.61 12.54
CA GLY A 58 -6.24 -1.36 13.79
C GLY A 58 -6.26 -2.88 13.67
N ASN A 59 -6.35 -3.42 12.46
CA ASN A 59 -6.37 -4.87 12.24
C ASN A 59 -6.09 -5.21 10.78
N ASP A 60 -5.89 -6.49 10.49
CA ASP A 60 -5.54 -6.98 9.16
C ASP A 60 -6.64 -6.82 8.10
N LYS A 61 -7.87 -6.59 8.53
CA LYS A 61 -9.02 -6.44 7.64
C LYS A 61 -9.40 -4.99 7.38
N ALA A 62 -8.76 -4.07 8.07
CA ALA A 62 -9.10 -2.66 7.97
C ALA A 62 -8.67 -2.03 6.64
N VAL A 63 -7.65 -2.58 5.97
CA VAL A 63 -7.32 -2.15 4.60
C VAL A 63 -8.25 -2.90 3.65
N GLY A 64 -9.33 -2.24 3.23
CA GLY A 64 -10.33 -2.83 2.36
C GLY A 64 -9.79 -3.10 0.95
N TRP A 65 -10.41 -4.06 0.27
CA TRP A 65 -9.99 -4.44 -1.08
C TRP A 65 -10.09 -3.27 -2.07
N ASN A 66 -11.07 -2.38 -1.87
CA ASN A 66 -11.37 -1.25 -2.74
C ASN A 66 -10.62 0.03 -2.34
N TRP A 67 -9.70 -0.04 -1.41
CA TRP A 67 -8.88 1.11 -1.05
C TRP A 67 -7.87 1.41 -2.15
N ASN A 68 -7.36 2.64 -2.15
CA ASN A 68 -6.32 3.05 -3.07
C ASN A 68 -5.07 2.20 -2.90
N SER A 69 -4.45 1.84 -4.02
CA SER A 69 -3.16 1.15 -4.00
C SER A 69 -2.16 1.93 -3.17
N GLY A 70 -1.39 1.23 -2.37
CA GLY A 70 -0.44 1.89 -1.50
C GLY A 70 0.17 0.97 -0.47
N VAL A 71 0.94 1.58 0.43
CA VAL A 71 1.57 0.91 1.56
C VAL A 71 0.90 1.38 2.83
N TYR A 72 0.46 0.42 3.64
CA TYR A 72 -0.29 0.69 4.87
C TYR A 72 0.41 0.04 6.05
N ASN A 73 0.23 0.64 7.21
CA ASN A 73 0.68 0.08 8.48
C ASN A 73 -0.51 -0.56 9.18
N ALA A 74 -0.47 -1.85 9.38
CA ALA A 74 -1.51 -2.58 10.11
C ALA A 74 -0.98 -3.03 11.48
N ASP A 75 -1.79 -2.85 12.50
CA ASP A 75 -1.50 -3.39 13.83
C ASP A 75 -2.12 -4.78 13.93
N ILE A 76 -1.29 -5.79 13.75
CA ILE A 76 -1.71 -7.20 13.77
C ILE A 76 -0.96 -7.91 14.89
N GLY A 77 -1.71 -8.42 15.86
CA GLY A 77 -1.10 -9.13 16.98
C GLY A 77 -0.21 -8.27 17.87
N GLY A 78 -0.47 -6.98 17.92
CA GLY A 78 0.30 -6.05 18.74
C GLY A 78 1.59 -5.56 18.11
N ALA A 79 1.80 -5.83 16.82
CA ALA A 79 2.99 -5.38 16.10
C ALA A 79 2.61 -4.64 14.82
N SER A 80 3.42 -3.65 14.46
CA SER A 80 3.32 -3.00 13.15
C SER A 80 3.66 -3.98 12.05
N THR A 81 2.76 -4.10 11.09
CA THR A 81 2.89 -4.99 9.96
C THR A 81 2.72 -4.19 8.66
N LEU A 82 3.60 -4.40 7.71
CA LEU A 82 3.54 -3.73 6.43
C LEU A 82 2.53 -4.44 5.53
N ILE A 83 1.59 -3.67 4.96
CA ILE A 83 0.65 -4.16 3.96
C ILE A 83 0.97 -3.47 2.64
N LEU A 84 1.29 -4.26 1.62
CA LEU A 84 1.37 -3.82 0.23
C LEU A 84 0.01 -4.09 -0.41
N HIS A 85 -0.68 -3.05 -0.82
CA HIS A 85 -2.02 -3.15 -1.40
C HIS A 85 -2.03 -2.67 -2.84
N PHE A 86 -2.57 -3.50 -3.73
CA PHE A 86 -2.70 -3.17 -5.15
C PHE A 86 -4.14 -3.39 -5.57
N ASN A 87 -4.74 -2.36 -6.16
CA ASN A 87 -6.13 -2.35 -6.59
C ASN A 87 -6.22 -1.85 -8.03
N MET A 88 -6.68 -2.70 -8.94
CA MET A 88 -6.95 -2.28 -10.32
C MET A 88 -8.44 -1.96 -10.57
N ASN A 89 -9.27 -2.13 -9.56
CA ASN A 89 -10.67 -1.74 -9.52
C ASN A 89 -11.56 -2.34 -10.61
N THR A 90 -11.18 -3.47 -11.17
CA THR A 90 -11.94 -4.15 -12.22
C THR A 90 -11.53 -5.63 -12.32
N GLY A 91 -12.38 -6.42 -12.92
CA GLY A 91 -12.08 -7.83 -13.23
C GLY A 91 -12.31 -8.80 -12.08
N SER A 92 -12.05 -10.06 -12.36
CA SER A 92 -12.31 -11.15 -11.41
C SER A 92 -11.43 -11.10 -10.16
N CYS A 93 -10.23 -10.54 -10.28
CA CYS A 93 -9.34 -10.31 -9.15
C CYS A 93 -8.94 -8.83 -9.12
N PRO A 94 -9.79 -7.96 -8.57
CA PRO A 94 -9.53 -6.52 -8.63
C PRO A 94 -8.42 -6.04 -7.70
N ALA A 95 -8.05 -6.81 -6.70
CA ALA A 95 -7.06 -6.38 -5.73
C ALA A 95 -6.32 -7.55 -5.09
N VAL A 96 -5.09 -7.29 -4.69
CA VAL A 96 -4.25 -8.21 -3.93
C VAL A 96 -3.54 -7.47 -2.83
N GLN A 97 -3.28 -8.15 -1.73
CA GLN A 97 -2.47 -7.64 -0.63
C GLN A 97 -1.38 -8.63 -0.26
N PHE A 98 -0.22 -8.07 0.09
CA PHE A 98 0.85 -8.82 0.74
C PHE A 98 1.06 -8.23 2.14
N ARG A 99 1.21 -9.11 3.12
CA ARG A 99 1.44 -8.76 4.51
C ARG A 99 2.81 -9.26 4.92
N VAL A 100 3.65 -8.38 5.40
CA VAL A 100 5.05 -8.71 5.72
C VAL A 100 5.38 -8.30 7.14
N ASN A 101 5.92 -9.24 7.91
CA ASN A 101 6.36 -9.02 9.28
C ASN A 101 7.85 -8.65 9.32
N TYR A 102 8.25 -7.93 10.35
CA TYR A 102 9.64 -7.49 10.51
C TYR A 102 10.60 -8.69 10.66
N ARG A 103 11.85 -8.48 10.30
CA ARG A 103 12.94 -9.45 10.42
C ARG A 103 12.67 -10.79 9.75
N ASN A 104 12.06 -10.75 8.56
CA ASN A 104 11.65 -11.95 7.83
C ASN A 104 10.70 -12.85 8.63
N GLY A 105 9.86 -12.26 9.46
CA GLY A 105 8.97 -12.97 10.37
C GLY A 105 7.75 -13.60 9.73
N GLY A 106 7.59 -13.44 8.42
CA GLY A 106 6.53 -14.08 7.65
C GLY A 106 6.02 -13.19 6.53
N ILE A 107 5.56 -13.83 5.46
CA ILE A 107 4.90 -13.16 4.35
C ILE A 107 3.61 -13.91 4.00
N PHE A 108 2.55 -13.14 3.75
CA PHE A 108 1.21 -13.65 3.50
C PHE A 108 0.61 -12.88 2.35
N TYR A 109 -0.35 -13.49 1.64
CA TYR A 109 -1.13 -12.77 0.64
C TYR A 109 -2.61 -13.10 0.77
N ARG A 110 -3.44 -12.22 0.24
CA ARG A 110 -4.85 -12.49 -0.06
C ARG A 110 -5.24 -11.72 -1.30
N SER A 111 -6.18 -12.29 -2.06
CA SER A 111 -6.69 -11.68 -3.29
C SER A 111 -8.21 -11.57 -3.24
N ALA A 112 -8.73 -10.51 -3.84
CA ALA A 112 -10.15 -10.25 -3.87
C ALA A 112 -10.84 -11.00 -5.01
N ARG A 113 -12.15 -11.22 -4.86
CA ARG A 113 -13.00 -11.77 -5.93
C ARG A 113 -14.07 -10.75 -6.29
N ASP A 114 -13.99 -10.20 -7.50
CA ASP A 114 -14.97 -9.23 -8.02
C ASP A 114 -15.30 -8.13 -6.99
N GLY A 115 -16.53 -7.77 -6.84
CA GLY A 115 -17.00 -6.84 -5.84
C GLY A 115 -17.23 -7.44 -4.45
N TYR A 116 -16.97 -8.72 -4.28
CA TYR A 116 -17.16 -9.40 -2.98
C TYR A 116 -15.99 -9.18 -2.02
N GLY A 117 -14.84 -8.75 -2.54
CA GLY A 117 -13.69 -8.46 -1.70
C GLY A 117 -12.90 -9.69 -1.28
N PHE A 118 -12.23 -9.59 -0.14
CA PHE A 118 -11.42 -10.68 0.40
C PHE A 118 -12.30 -11.70 1.13
N GLU A 119 -12.66 -12.76 0.45
CA GLU A 119 -13.51 -13.82 1.01
C GLU A 119 -12.70 -14.88 1.73
N ALA A 120 -11.51 -15.22 1.19
CA ALA A 120 -10.61 -16.18 1.82
C ALA A 120 -9.68 -15.49 2.81
N ASP A 121 -9.25 -16.24 3.81
CA ASP A 121 -8.27 -15.75 4.78
C ASP A 121 -6.88 -15.67 4.16
N TRP A 122 -5.93 -15.07 4.88
CA TRP A 122 -4.54 -14.96 4.45
C TRP A 122 -3.93 -16.33 4.20
N SER A 123 -3.19 -16.44 3.08
CA SER A 123 -2.34 -17.60 2.80
C SER A 123 -0.91 -17.26 3.13
N GLU A 124 -0.24 -18.09 3.93
CA GLU A 124 1.14 -17.89 4.30
C GLU A 124 2.08 -18.53 3.27
N PHE A 125 3.16 -17.84 2.94
CA PHE A 125 4.20 -18.39 2.10
C PHE A 125 5.13 -19.29 2.90
N TYR A 126 5.48 -20.43 2.36
CA TYR A 126 6.61 -21.19 2.85
C TYR A 126 7.90 -20.55 2.37
N THR A 127 8.84 -20.40 3.25
CA THR A 127 10.14 -19.76 2.99
C THR A 127 11.24 -20.56 3.67
N THR A 128 12.48 -20.16 3.47
CA THR A 128 13.62 -20.80 4.15
C THR A 128 13.59 -20.63 5.65
N THR A 129 12.88 -19.61 6.15
CA THR A 129 12.71 -19.37 7.61
C THR A 129 11.34 -19.83 8.12
N ARG A 130 10.45 -20.25 7.23
CA ARG A 130 9.11 -20.77 7.57
C ARG A 130 8.85 -21.98 6.68
N LYS A 131 9.49 -23.08 7.00
CA LYS A 131 9.34 -24.33 6.22
C LYS A 131 8.05 -25.04 6.60
N PRO A 132 7.43 -25.76 5.66
CA PRO A 132 6.26 -26.57 6.00
C PRO A 132 6.64 -27.70 6.97
N SER A 133 5.70 -28.05 7.83
CA SER A 133 5.81 -29.25 8.64
C SER A 133 5.50 -30.50 7.82
N ALA A 134 5.80 -31.68 8.37
CA ALA A 134 5.41 -32.96 7.73
C ALA A 134 3.91 -33.03 7.50
N GLY A 135 3.10 -32.57 8.44
CA GLY A 135 1.65 -32.55 8.33
C GLY A 135 1.17 -31.61 7.24
N ASP A 136 1.83 -30.46 7.05
CA ASP A 136 1.44 -29.50 6.01
C ASP A 136 1.57 -30.07 4.59
N VAL A 137 2.53 -30.94 4.36
CA VAL A 137 2.78 -31.55 3.05
C VAL A 137 2.27 -32.98 2.94
N GLY A 138 1.59 -33.50 3.96
CA GLY A 138 1.06 -34.85 3.97
C GLY A 138 2.12 -35.94 4.11
N ALA A 139 3.32 -35.60 4.59
CA ALA A 139 4.39 -36.57 4.82
C ALA A 139 4.36 -37.11 6.23
N TYR A 140 4.96 -38.28 6.43
CA TYR A 140 5.13 -38.82 7.76
C TYR A 140 6.25 -38.08 8.51
N THR A 141 6.04 -37.88 9.81
CA THR A 141 7.14 -37.46 10.69
C THR A 141 8.11 -38.64 10.87
N GLN A 142 9.31 -38.38 11.40
CA GLN A 142 10.27 -39.41 11.68
C GLN A 142 9.71 -40.44 12.70
N ALA A 143 8.98 -39.98 13.72
CA ALA A 143 8.34 -40.87 14.69
C ALA A 143 7.27 -41.74 14.05
N GLU A 144 6.44 -41.19 13.16
CA GLU A 144 5.41 -41.98 12.46
C GLU A 144 6.03 -42.99 11.52
N CYS A 145 7.11 -42.64 10.83
CA CYS A 145 7.81 -43.52 9.92
C CYS A 145 8.47 -44.69 10.65
N ASN A 146 8.91 -44.53 11.90
CA ASN A 146 9.58 -45.51 12.71
C ASN A 146 8.63 -46.36 13.57
N SER A 147 7.35 -46.10 13.53
CA SER A 147 6.36 -46.81 14.34
C SER A 147 5.78 -48.09 13.61
#